data_b60e7435722d0cf51bc2dee7975fad21
#
_entry.id   b60e7435722d0cf51bc2dee7975fad21
#
_cell.length_a   1.000
_cell.length_b   1.000
_cell.length_c   1.000
_cell.angle_alpha   90.00
_cell.angle_beta   90.00
_cell.angle_gamma   90.00
#
_symmetry.space_group_name_H-M   'P 1'
#
loop_
_entity.id
_entity.type
_entity.pdbx_description
1 polymer ?
#
loop_
_entity_poly.entity_id
_entity_poly.type
_entity_poly.pdbx_seq_one_letter_code
_entity_poly.pdbx_strand_id
1 'polypeptide(L)'
;QSQASTLLPSPGQRITLLLFDPDPSITASIGINAIFSSGENSQLADIGSPPQVRTMHVAFGTDCFDGYLNNDLENIVFPNVSFGELSSYVDLADPIAALTLTAVGDTTQIIKEGEITRINNSKRSLILWGSPDELFIRDIQHSARPVITYPQIRITNLSSNISMLDLYELEAGTAINEDVSPNFSGAIA
;
A
#
# COMPACT_ATOMS: atom_id res chain seq x y z
N GLN A 1 -12.85 19.81 5.29
CA GLN A 1 -11.84 20.58 6.05
C GLN A 1 -10.59 19.73 6.12
N SER A 2 -9.54 20.11 5.37
CA SER A 2 -8.24 19.44 5.39
C SER A 2 -7.62 19.61 6.77
N GLN A 3 -7.35 18.51 7.47
CA GLN A 3 -6.54 18.55 8.67
C GLN A 3 -5.08 18.81 8.27
N ALA A 4 -4.56 19.95 8.67
CA ALA A 4 -3.13 20.23 8.58
C ALA A 4 -2.38 19.29 9.52
N SER A 5 -1.31 18.66 9.02
CA SER A 5 -0.38 17.96 9.90
C SER A 5 0.28 19.00 10.82
N THR A 6 -0.10 19.00 12.09
CA THR A 6 0.43 19.96 13.06
C THR A 6 1.58 19.30 13.82
N LEU A 7 2.75 19.87 13.67
CA LEU A 7 3.92 19.49 14.45
C LEU A 7 3.92 20.33 15.74
N LEU A 8 3.72 19.68 16.88
CA LEU A 8 3.75 20.35 18.18
C LEU A 8 5.04 19.95 18.93
N PRO A 9 6.12 20.72 18.79
CA PRO A 9 7.34 20.44 19.52
C PRO A 9 7.17 20.72 21.01
N SER A 10 7.71 19.83 21.84
CA SER A 10 7.82 20.09 23.28
C SER A 10 8.86 21.16 23.56
N PRO A 11 8.73 21.92 24.67
CA PRO A 11 9.73 22.93 25.06
C PRO A 11 11.14 22.32 25.15
N GLY A 12 12.12 22.94 24.47
CA GLY A 12 13.51 22.46 24.42
C GLY A 12 13.79 21.34 23.38
N GLN A 13 12.81 20.85 22.68
CA GLN A 13 13.01 19.87 21.62
C GLN A 13 13.58 20.53 20.36
N ARG A 14 14.60 19.91 19.77
CA ARG A 14 15.12 20.30 18.45
C ARG A 14 14.51 19.42 17.38
N ILE A 15 14.04 20.05 16.32
CA ILE A 15 13.48 19.37 15.15
C ILE A 15 14.22 19.86 13.92
N THR A 16 14.68 18.92 13.10
CA THR A 16 15.23 19.20 11.78
C THR A 16 14.17 18.86 10.75
N LEU A 17 13.78 19.83 9.92
CA LEU A 17 12.88 19.63 8.82
C LEU A 17 13.69 19.43 7.54
N LEU A 18 13.51 18.28 6.90
CA LEU A 18 14.07 17.98 5.59
C LEU A 18 12.97 18.14 4.56
N LEU A 19 13.20 19.02 3.58
CA LEU A 19 12.34 19.16 2.41
C LEU A 19 12.99 18.40 1.25
N PHE A 20 12.19 17.62 0.53
CA PHE A 20 12.67 16.83 -0.60
C PHE A 20 11.54 16.63 -1.62
N ASP A 21 11.91 16.30 -2.85
CA ASP A 21 10.96 15.84 -3.86
C ASP A 21 10.68 14.36 -3.67
N PRO A 22 9.45 13.97 -3.25
CA PRO A 22 9.13 12.57 -2.99
C PRO A 22 8.96 11.75 -4.27
N ASP A 23 8.59 12.39 -5.37
CA ASP A 23 8.38 11.74 -6.66
C ASP A 23 8.71 12.70 -7.81
N PRO A 24 9.79 12.47 -8.56
CA PRO A 24 10.18 13.34 -9.67
C PRO A 24 9.19 13.36 -10.83
N SER A 25 8.24 12.43 -10.87
CA SER A 25 7.17 12.40 -11.88
C SER A 25 5.97 13.29 -11.55
N ILE A 26 5.87 13.79 -10.29
CA ILE A 26 4.77 14.63 -9.83
C ILE A 26 5.25 16.06 -9.65
N THR A 27 4.83 16.94 -10.55
CA THR A 27 5.31 18.31 -10.73
C THR A 27 4.98 19.29 -9.56
N ALA A 28 4.55 18.89 -8.40
CA ALA A 28 4.25 19.81 -7.29
C ALA A 28 4.14 19.16 -5.91
N SER A 29 4.76 18.02 -5.68
CA SER A 29 4.73 17.42 -4.35
C SER A 29 6.01 17.73 -3.59
N ILE A 30 5.91 18.36 -2.43
CA ILE A 30 7.03 18.55 -1.52
C ILE A 30 6.87 17.57 -0.36
N GLY A 31 7.86 16.69 -0.20
CA GLY A 31 7.96 15.85 0.98
C GLY A 31 8.65 16.63 2.12
N ILE A 32 8.09 16.55 3.31
CA ILE A 32 8.71 17.11 4.51
C ILE A 32 8.88 16.00 5.52
N ASN A 33 10.09 15.80 5.99
CA ASN A 33 10.38 14.86 7.07
C ASN A 33 10.89 15.65 8.29
N ALA A 34 10.28 15.44 9.44
CA ALA A 34 10.69 15.98 10.71
C ALA A 34 11.55 14.94 11.44
N ILE A 35 12.78 15.32 11.76
CA ILE A 35 13.70 14.51 12.56
C ILE A 35 13.81 15.15 13.94
N PHE A 36 13.44 14.39 14.96
CA PHE A 36 13.50 14.83 16.34
C PHE A 36 14.87 14.53 16.97
N SER A 37 15.23 15.29 17.99
CA SER A 37 16.48 15.06 18.75
C SER A 37 16.53 13.69 19.46
N SER A 38 15.39 13.03 19.63
CA SER A 38 15.27 11.64 20.12
C SER A 38 15.73 10.58 19.10
N GLY A 39 15.95 10.96 17.84
CA GLY A 39 16.21 10.03 16.74
C GLY A 39 14.93 9.55 16.04
N GLU A 40 13.76 9.88 16.56
CA GLU A 40 12.50 9.62 15.88
C GLU A 40 12.37 10.47 14.63
N ASN A 41 11.68 9.98 13.64
CA ASN A 41 11.32 10.73 12.44
C ASN A 41 9.82 10.62 12.16
N SER A 42 9.25 11.69 11.63
CA SER A 42 7.86 11.75 11.21
C SER A 42 7.77 12.43 9.85
N GLN A 43 7.14 11.78 8.92
CA GLN A 43 6.83 12.39 7.62
C GLN A 43 5.60 13.28 7.78
N LEU A 44 5.77 14.55 7.46
CA LEU A 44 4.66 15.50 7.41
C LEU A 44 3.97 15.37 6.05
N ALA A 45 2.66 15.27 6.07
CA ALA A 45 1.89 15.16 4.85
C ALA A 45 1.81 16.50 4.10
N ASP A 46 2.00 16.46 2.78
CA ASP A 46 1.60 17.56 1.92
C ASP A 46 0.07 17.57 1.80
N ILE A 47 -0.54 18.62 2.30
CA ILE A 47 -2.01 18.79 2.31
C ILE A 47 -2.54 18.92 0.86
N GLY A 48 -1.71 19.37 -0.07
CA GLY A 48 -2.05 19.54 -1.48
C GLY A 48 -2.02 18.24 -2.30
N SER A 49 -1.40 17.17 -1.79
CA SER A 49 -1.34 15.87 -2.47
C SER A 49 -2.41 14.94 -1.95
N PRO A 50 -3.40 14.56 -2.75
CA PRO A 50 -4.39 13.56 -2.34
C PRO A 50 -3.71 12.21 -2.09
N PRO A 51 -4.21 11.41 -1.15
CA PRO A 51 -3.78 10.03 -1.02
C PRO A 51 -4.19 9.25 -2.27
N GLN A 52 -3.37 8.29 -2.66
CA GLN A 52 -3.57 7.49 -3.85
C GLN A 52 -3.77 6.02 -3.47
N VAL A 53 -4.68 5.36 -4.18
CA VAL A 53 -4.95 3.93 -4.01
C VAL A 53 -4.91 3.22 -5.35
N ARG A 54 -4.48 1.97 -5.32
CA ARG A 54 -4.60 1.01 -6.42
C ARG A 54 -5.03 -0.33 -5.88
N THR A 55 -5.52 -1.22 -6.73
CA THR A 55 -5.90 -2.57 -6.34
C THR A 55 -5.09 -3.62 -7.08
N MET A 56 -4.97 -4.80 -6.46
CA MET A 56 -4.35 -5.98 -7.05
C MET A 56 -5.22 -7.21 -6.75
N HIS A 57 -5.33 -8.11 -7.72
CA HIS A 57 -6.07 -9.35 -7.57
C HIS A 57 -5.11 -10.54 -7.46
N VAL A 58 -5.06 -11.19 -6.29
CA VAL A 58 -4.30 -12.44 -6.06
C VAL A 58 -5.12 -13.52 -5.37
N ALA A 59 -6.45 -13.40 -5.36
CA ALA A 59 -7.34 -14.43 -4.85
C ALA A 59 -7.50 -15.54 -5.89
N PHE A 60 -6.89 -16.68 -5.62
CA PHE A 60 -6.92 -17.82 -6.54
C PHE A 60 -8.32 -18.41 -6.66
N GLY A 61 -8.76 -18.69 -7.90
CA GLY A 61 -10.06 -19.30 -8.18
C GLY A 61 -11.24 -18.32 -8.10
N THR A 62 -10.97 -17.02 -7.97
CA THR A 62 -11.96 -15.95 -8.04
C THR A 62 -11.90 -15.31 -9.43
N ASP A 63 -13.05 -15.01 -9.99
CA ASP A 63 -13.17 -14.31 -11.27
C ASP A 63 -12.69 -12.85 -11.18
N CYS A 64 -12.53 -12.20 -12.35
CA CYS A 64 -12.22 -10.78 -12.42
C CYS A 64 -13.28 -9.96 -11.68
N PHE A 65 -12.89 -8.78 -11.18
CA PHE A 65 -13.81 -7.91 -10.48
C PHE A 65 -13.77 -6.47 -11.02
N ASP A 66 -14.89 -5.76 -10.80
CA ASP A 66 -14.96 -4.31 -10.89
C ASP A 66 -14.85 -3.72 -9.48
N GLY A 67 -14.08 -2.63 -9.34
CA GLY A 67 -13.89 -1.97 -8.05
C GLY A 67 -14.47 -0.56 -8.04
N TYR A 68 -15.16 -0.23 -6.95
CA TYR A 68 -15.86 1.02 -6.72
C TYR A 68 -15.40 1.64 -5.40
N LEU A 69 -15.40 2.97 -5.33
CA LEU A 69 -15.08 3.71 -4.11
C LEU A 69 -16.34 4.42 -3.57
N ASN A 70 -16.40 4.56 -2.25
CA ASN A 70 -17.45 5.31 -1.55
C ASN A 70 -18.89 4.83 -1.84
N ASN A 71 -19.05 3.55 -2.15
CA ASN A 71 -20.33 2.94 -2.54
C ASN A 71 -20.99 3.58 -3.77
N ASP A 72 -20.23 4.30 -4.58
CA ASP A 72 -20.70 4.87 -5.84
C ASP A 72 -20.60 3.80 -6.95
N LEU A 73 -21.63 2.97 -7.04
CA LEU A 73 -21.70 1.86 -7.99
C LEU A 73 -21.99 2.30 -9.44
N GLU A 74 -22.16 3.58 -9.70
CA GLU A 74 -22.33 4.13 -11.05
C GLU A 74 -20.98 4.44 -11.69
N ASN A 75 -19.94 4.68 -10.89
CA ASN A 75 -18.59 5.04 -11.36
C ASN A 75 -17.58 3.94 -11.05
N ILE A 76 -17.23 3.13 -12.07
CA ILE A 76 -16.18 2.11 -11.95
C ILE A 76 -14.83 2.81 -11.84
N VAL A 77 -14.12 2.54 -10.74
CA VAL A 77 -12.78 3.09 -10.49
C VAL A 77 -11.70 2.11 -10.95
N PHE A 78 -11.90 0.83 -10.71
CA PHE A 78 -11.00 -0.26 -11.10
C PHE A 78 -11.74 -1.26 -11.97
N PRO A 79 -11.75 -1.07 -13.31
CA PRO A 79 -12.51 -1.94 -14.19
C PRO A 79 -11.79 -3.27 -14.44
N ASN A 80 -12.54 -4.37 -14.41
CA ASN A 80 -12.16 -5.70 -14.88
C ASN A 80 -10.75 -6.15 -14.43
N VAL A 81 -10.48 -6.06 -13.13
CA VAL A 81 -9.16 -6.44 -12.57
C VAL A 81 -9.03 -7.96 -12.55
N SER A 82 -8.10 -8.47 -13.33
CA SER A 82 -7.86 -9.92 -13.52
C SER A 82 -6.86 -10.45 -12.48
N PHE A 83 -6.86 -11.78 -12.28
CA PHE A 83 -5.87 -12.44 -11.42
C PHE A 83 -4.43 -12.11 -11.84
N GLY A 84 -3.62 -11.69 -10.88
CA GLY A 84 -2.24 -11.24 -11.09
C GLY A 84 -2.11 -9.78 -11.56
N GLU A 85 -3.22 -9.11 -11.84
CA GLU A 85 -3.22 -7.73 -12.34
C GLU A 85 -3.13 -6.71 -11.20
N LEU A 86 -2.39 -5.62 -11.46
CA LEU A 86 -2.23 -4.45 -10.61
C LEU A 86 -2.77 -3.23 -11.36
N SER A 87 -3.80 -2.56 -10.81
CA SER A 87 -4.37 -1.36 -11.41
C SER A 87 -3.44 -0.15 -11.35
N SER A 88 -3.78 0.90 -12.09
CA SER A 88 -3.18 2.22 -11.90
C SER A 88 -3.61 2.83 -10.56
N TYR A 89 -2.84 3.84 -10.09
CA TYR A 89 -3.24 4.64 -8.93
C TYR A 89 -4.37 5.59 -9.27
N VAL A 90 -5.31 5.75 -8.34
CA VAL A 90 -6.37 6.76 -8.36
C VAL A 90 -6.34 7.60 -7.08
N ASP A 91 -6.75 8.86 -7.18
CA ASP A 91 -6.80 9.78 -6.06
C ASP A 91 -8.02 9.49 -5.16
N LEU A 92 -7.82 9.56 -3.84
CA LEU A 92 -8.89 9.46 -2.87
C LEU A 92 -9.35 10.85 -2.46
N ALA A 93 -10.63 11.18 -2.71
CA ALA A 93 -11.21 12.46 -2.33
C ALA A 93 -11.56 12.53 -0.84
N ASP A 94 -12.02 11.43 -0.25
CA ASP A 94 -12.55 11.38 1.12
C ASP A 94 -11.55 10.82 2.14
N PRO A 95 -11.63 11.24 3.42
CA PRO A 95 -10.76 10.74 4.49
C PRO A 95 -10.91 9.24 4.77
N ILE A 96 -12.12 8.71 4.63
CA ILE A 96 -12.45 7.29 4.72
C ILE A 96 -13.17 6.95 3.44
N ALA A 97 -12.68 5.97 2.72
CA ALA A 97 -13.30 5.46 1.52
C ALA A 97 -13.77 4.02 1.76
N ALA A 98 -14.97 3.71 1.36
CA ALA A 98 -15.42 2.34 1.22
C ALA A 98 -14.92 1.80 -0.13
N LEU A 99 -14.41 0.58 -0.13
CA LEU A 99 -14.09 -0.18 -1.34
C LEU A 99 -15.15 -1.26 -1.51
N THR A 100 -15.82 -1.27 -2.64
CA THR A 100 -16.74 -2.34 -3.03
C THR A 100 -16.20 -3.04 -4.27
N LEU A 101 -16.04 -4.36 -4.21
CA LEU A 101 -15.64 -5.20 -5.33
C LEU A 101 -16.85 -6.03 -5.77
N THR A 102 -17.17 -5.99 -7.05
CA THR A 102 -18.32 -6.72 -7.63
C THR A 102 -17.87 -7.63 -8.77
N ALA A 103 -18.73 -8.55 -9.18
CA ALA A 103 -18.54 -9.24 -10.44
C ALA A 103 -18.53 -8.23 -11.60
N VAL A 104 -17.72 -8.52 -12.63
CA VAL A 104 -17.58 -7.62 -13.78
C VAL A 104 -18.92 -7.39 -14.46
N GLY A 105 -19.33 -6.12 -14.54
CA GLY A 105 -20.57 -5.70 -15.15
C GLY A 105 -21.83 -5.99 -14.35
N ASP A 106 -21.73 -6.49 -13.11
CA ASP A 106 -22.87 -6.80 -12.25
C ASP A 106 -22.68 -6.20 -10.84
N THR A 107 -23.19 -5.00 -10.63
CA THR A 107 -23.14 -4.29 -9.35
C THR A 107 -24.00 -4.91 -8.25
N THR A 108 -24.86 -5.85 -8.57
CA THR A 108 -25.70 -6.55 -7.58
C THR A 108 -24.97 -7.72 -6.94
N GLN A 109 -23.92 -8.24 -7.60
CA GLN A 109 -23.11 -9.33 -7.09
C GLN A 109 -21.86 -8.79 -6.40
N ILE A 110 -21.98 -8.47 -5.12
CA ILE A 110 -20.85 -8.01 -4.31
C ILE A 110 -19.95 -9.21 -3.97
N ILE A 111 -18.68 -9.10 -4.33
CA ILE A 111 -17.63 -10.09 -4.01
C ILE A 111 -17.03 -9.79 -2.64
N LYS A 112 -16.65 -8.52 -2.40
CA LYS A 112 -16.03 -8.11 -1.14
C LYS A 112 -16.21 -6.62 -0.90
N GLU A 113 -16.35 -6.24 0.37
CA GLU A 113 -16.32 -4.87 0.83
C GLU A 113 -15.16 -4.66 1.82
N GLY A 114 -14.62 -3.46 1.85
CA GLY A 114 -13.57 -3.05 2.76
C GLY A 114 -13.56 -1.54 2.99
N GLU A 115 -13.00 -1.12 4.11
CA GLU A 115 -12.79 0.29 4.42
C GLU A 115 -11.33 0.67 4.19
N ILE A 116 -11.11 1.87 3.65
CA ILE A 116 -9.78 2.43 3.42
C ILE A 116 -9.65 3.69 4.28
N THR A 117 -8.87 3.62 5.34
CA THR A 117 -8.59 4.80 6.13
C THR A 117 -7.62 5.73 5.39
N ARG A 118 -8.05 6.93 5.09
CA ARG A 118 -7.21 7.96 4.48
C ARG A 118 -6.11 8.39 5.43
N ILE A 119 -4.88 8.32 4.95
CA ILE A 119 -3.73 9.03 5.52
C ILE A 119 -3.23 9.97 4.43
N ASN A 120 -3.15 11.26 4.74
CA ASN A 120 -2.68 12.27 3.79
C ASN A 120 -1.31 11.87 3.20
N ASN A 121 -1.12 12.17 1.91
CA ASN A 121 0.13 11.91 1.18
C ASN A 121 0.61 10.44 1.25
N SER A 122 -0.31 9.49 1.26
CA SER A 122 0.02 8.05 1.25
C SER A 122 -0.42 7.41 -0.06
N LYS A 123 0.46 6.54 -0.57
CA LYS A 123 0.10 5.60 -1.64
C LYS A 123 -0.21 4.25 -1.01
N ARG A 124 -1.30 3.61 -1.43
CA ARG A 124 -1.73 2.32 -0.90
C ARG A 124 -2.01 1.33 -2.00
N SER A 125 -1.72 0.08 -1.74
CA SER A 125 -2.19 -1.03 -2.56
C SER A 125 -3.18 -1.86 -1.74
N LEU A 126 -4.39 -2.02 -2.27
CA LEU A 126 -5.42 -2.87 -1.73
C LEU A 126 -5.37 -4.20 -2.48
N ILE A 127 -5.06 -5.26 -1.77
CA ILE A 127 -4.84 -6.56 -2.40
C ILE A 127 -5.99 -7.47 -2.01
N LEU A 128 -6.78 -7.91 -3.01
CA LEU A 128 -7.74 -8.98 -2.83
C LEU A 128 -6.99 -10.31 -2.84
N TRP A 129 -7.11 -11.07 -1.75
CA TRP A 129 -6.47 -12.37 -1.59
C TRP A 129 -7.38 -13.37 -0.88
N GLY A 130 -6.98 -14.63 -0.84
CA GLY A 130 -7.74 -15.71 -0.24
C GLY A 130 -8.28 -16.69 -1.29
N SER A 131 -9.36 -17.36 -0.95
CA SER A 131 -10.09 -18.29 -1.81
C SER A 131 -11.52 -17.79 -2.04
N PRO A 132 -12.28 -18.36 -3.01
CA PRO A 132 -13.67 -17.96 -3.25
C PRO A 132 -14.57 -18.06 -2.02
N ASP A 133 -14.28 -19.01 -1.11
CA ASP A 133 -15.05 -19.21 0.12
C ASP A 133 -14.68 -18.22 1.22
N GLU A 134 -13.47 -17.67 1.17
CA GLU A 134 -12.96 -16.75 2.20
C GLU A 134 -12.01 -15.71 1.59
N LEU A 135 -12.54 -14.54 1.30
CA LEU A 135 -11.84 -13.43 0.66
C LEU A 135 -11.47 -12.35 1.67
N PHE A 136 -10.26 -11.81 1.51
CA PHE A 136 -9.72 -10.74 2.34
C PHE A 136 -9.20 -9.59 1.48
N ILE A 137 -9.19 -8.39 2.08
CA ILE A 137 -8.50 -7.22 1.54
C ILE A 137 -7.34 -6.90 2.45
N ARG A 138 -6.12 -6.89 1.89
CA ARG A 138 -4.92 -6.41 2.58
C ARG A 138 -4.60 -5.01 2.13
N ASP A 139 -4.56 -4.07 3.07
CA ASP A 139 -4.12 -2.70 2.84
C ASP A 139 -2.62 -2.60 3.09
N ILE A 140 -1.85 -2.24 2.06
CA ILE A 140 -0.41 -2.04 2.13
C ILE A 140 -0.10 -0.57 1.87
N GLN A 141 0.34 0.12 2.91
CA GLN A 141 0.83 1.48 2.78
C GLN A 141 2.25 1.49 2.19
N HIS A 142 2.45 2.29 1.16
CA HIS A 142 3.76 2.53 0.58
C HIS A 142 4.43 3.71 1.26
N SER A 143 5.69 3.52 1.69
CA SER A 143 6.50 4.63 2.16
C SER A 143 6.87 5.50 0.96
N ALA A 144 6.57 6.79 1.03
CA ALA A 144 6.98 7.75 0.02
C ALA A 144 8.48 8.11 0.12
N ARG A 145 9.22 7.54 1.08
CA ARG A 145 10.64 7.84 1.28
C ARG A 145 11.52 6.91 0.46
N PRO A 146 12.10 7.39 -0.66
CA PRO A 146 13.17 6.65 -1.32
C PRO A 146 14.40 6.66 -0.40
N VAL A 147 14.92 5.48 -0.06
CA VAL A 147 16.24 5.35 0.55
C VAL A 147 17.24 5.34 -0.60
N ILE A 148 17.93 6.47 -0.80
CA ILE A 148 18.81 6.69 -1.97
C ILE A 148 19.99 5.71 -2.00
N THR A 149 20.37 5.14 -0.86
CA THR A 149 21.57 4.31 -0.72
C THR A 149 21.34 2.81 -0.88
N TYR A 150 20.11 2.32 -0.66
CA TYR A 150 19.82 0.89 -0.72
C TYR A 150 18.43 0.63 -1.31
N PRO A 151 18.28 -0.38 -2.18
CA PRO A 151 16.97 -0.85 -2.60
C PRO A 151 16.21 -1.38 -1.39
N GLN A 152 14.91 -1.10 -1.36
CA GLN A 152 14.00 -1.68 -0.36
C GLN A 152 13.11 -2.71 -1.06
N ILE A 153 13.12 -3.92 -0.54
CA ILE A 153 12.23 -5.00 -0.98
C ILE A 153 11.24 -5.25 0.14
N ARG A 154 9.96 -5.19 -0.19
CA ARG A 154 8.88 -5.64 0.69
C ARG A 154 8.31 -6.93 0.14
N ILE A 155 8.28 -7.95 0.97
CA ILE A 155 7.66 -9.23 0.65
C ILE A 155 6.46 -9.39 1.56
N THR A 156 5.33 -9.78 0.98
CA THR A 156 4.09 -10.03 1.72
C THR A 156 3.62 -11.43 1.34
N ASN A 157 3.51 -12.31 2.32
CA ASN A 157 2.93 -13.63 2.12
C ASN A 157 1.39 -13.50 2.21
N LEU A 158 0.71 -13.83 1.12
CA LEU A 158 -0.75 -13.87 1.01
C LEU A 158 -1.25 -15.29 0.69
N SER A 159 -0.42 -16.29 0.93
CA SER A 159 -0.82 -17.69 0.78
C SER A 159 -1.60 -18.15 2.01
N SER A 160 -2.78 -18.70 1.81
CA SER A 160 -3.57 -19.33 2.89
C SER A 160 -2.94 -20.63 3.41
N ASN A 161 -2.07 -21.27 2.62
CA ASN A 161 -1.53 -22.61 2.91
C ASN A 161 -0.06 -22.58 3.37
N ILE A 162 0.65 -21.46 3.22
CA ILE A 162 2.06 -21.32 3.57
C ILE A 162 2.17 -20.22 4.62
N SER A 163 2.38 -20.60 5.87
CA SER A 163 2.49 -19.66 6.99
C SER A 163 3.91 -19.14 7.20
N MET A 164 4.92 -19.83 6.69
CA MET A 164 6.33 -19.45 6.86
C MET A 164 7.07 -19.55 5.54
N LEU A 165 7.96 -18.59 5.30
CA LEU A 165 8.83 -18.53 4.14
C LEU A 165 10.26 -18.25 4.58
N ASP A 166 11.20 -18.91 3.93
CA ASP A 166 12.61 -18.57 4.01
C ASP A 166 13.01 -17.82 2.74
N LEU A 167 13.69 -16.69 2.92
CA LEU A 167 14.13 -15.84 1.84
C LEU A 167 15.64 -15.86 1.74
N TYR A 168 16.12 -16.06 0.52
CA TYR A 168 17.53 -16.11 0.19
C TYR A 168 17.87 -15.02 -0.83
N GLU A 169 18.87 -14.21 -0.52
CA GLU A 169 19.48 -13.28 -1.46
C GLU A 169 20.81 -13.85 -1.88
N LEU A 170 20.90 -14.32 -3.11
CA LEU A 170 22.07 -15.04 -3.64
C LEU A 170 22.50 -14.43 -4.96
N GLU A 171 23.78 -14.61 -5.29
CA GLU A 171 24.27 -14.29 -6.64
C GLU A 171 23.55 -15.16 -7.68
N ALA A 172 23.32 -14.59 -8.86
CA ALA A 172 22.65 -15.30 -9.94
C ALA A 172 23.40 -16.61 -10.29
N GLY A 173 22.66 -17.72 -10.31
CA GLY A 173 23.22 -19.04 -10.59
C GLY A 173 23.66 -19.83 -9.37
N THR A 174 23.61 -19.25 -8.16
CA THR A 174 23.89 -19.97 -6.92
C THR A 174 22.73 -20.90 -6.57
N ALA A 175 23.03 -22.17 -6.29
CA ALA A 175 22.05 -23.12 -5.83
C ALA A 175 21.86 -23.02 -4.30
N ILE A 176 20.62 -23.16 -3.85
CA ILE A 176 20.30 -23.29 -2.42
C ILE A 176 20.65 -24.72 -2.00
N ASN A 177 21.53 -24.87 -1.01
CA ASN A 177 21.92 -26.14 -0.42
C ASN A 177 21.97 -26.03 1.11
N GLU A 178 22.35 -27.08 1.80
CA GLU A 178 22.36 -27.15 3.27
C GLU A 178 23.33 -26.15 3.94
N ASP A 179 24.31 -25.65 3.19
CA ASP A 179 25.33 -24.69 3.69
C ASP A 179 24.85 -23.24 3.57
N VAL A 180 23.74 -22.99 2.87
CA VAL A 180 23.22 -21.63 2.63
C VAL A 180 22.13 -21.32 3.64
N SER A 181 22.39 -20.34 4.51
CA SER A 181 21.39 -19.84 5.45
C SER A 181 20.48 -18.79 4.80
N PRO A 182 19.18 -18.78 5.11
CA PRO A 182 18.29 -17.74 4.63
C PRO A 182 18.65 -16.37 5.22
N ASN A 183 18.51 -15.32 4.42
CA ASN A 183 18.65 -13.94 4.89
C ASN A 183 17.51 -13.55 5.83
N PHE A 184 16.36 -14.15 5.61
CA PHE A 184 15.19 -13.99 6.45
C PHE A 184 14.46 -15.33 6.57
N SER A 185 14.14 -15.74 7.81
CA SER A 185 13.38 -16.94 8.12
C SER A 185 12.25 -16.63 9.07
N GLY A 186 11.04 -17.06 8.77
CA GLY A 186 9.90 -16.90 9.69
C GLY A 186 8.56 -16.64 9.01
N ALA A 187 7.55 -16.36 9.85
CA ALA A 187 6.22 -16.02 9.39
C ALA A 187 6.20 -14.60 8.82
N ILE A 188 5.69 -14.48 7.61
CA ILE A 188 5.43 -13.20 6.97
C ILE A 188 3.90 -13.09 6.85
N ALA A 189 3.30 -12.38 7.79
CA ALA A 189 1.87 -12.14 7.83
C ALA A 189 1.53 -10.77 7.24
#